data_21a9f0ac7bdd6fcc468b61a18f6782ce
#
_entry.id   21a9f0ac7bdd6fcc468b61a18f6782ce
#
_cell.length_a   1.000
_cell.length_b   1.000
_cell.length_c   1.000
_cell.angle_alpha   90.00
_cell.angle_beta   90.00
_cell.angle_gamma   90.00
#
_symmetry.space_group_name_H-M   'P 1'
#
loop_
_entity.id
_entity.type
_entity.pdbx_description
1 polymer ?
#
loop_
_entity_poly.entity_id
_entity_poly.type
_entity_poly.pdbx_seq_one_letter_code
_entity_poly.pdbx_strand_id
1 'polypeptide(L)'
;MKLVFDFGAVLVDLEKSDAIAAFDRLGVDIRPYIGTFRQGGVFALLENGDISLSDFYDEMRKIANNPALTNDEIRTAWEAYLKSIPAERLQLLLKIRQHYEVYALSNTNVIHWTQSLRDFFTWKGHTVNDFFDGLFLSYELHAQKPDPAIFQKVTDALHCAPSEIQFFDDSETNCEAAEAFGWNALLAPAGGKWLKYFDDNGRLRD
;
A
#
# COMPACT_ATOMS: atom_id res chain seq x y z
N MET A 1 -12.07 -8.81 16.99
CA MET A 1 -12.15 -8.09 15.71
C MET A 1 -10.75 -7.64 15.35
N LYS A 2 -10.29 -7.92 14.14
CA LYS A 2 -8.99 -7.52 13.58
C LYS A 2 -9.22 -6.40 12.57
N LEU A 3 -8.41 -5.34 12.63
CA LEU A 3 -8.53 -4.21 11.71
C LEU A 3 -7.43 -4.31 10.65
N VAL A 4 -7.82 -4.29 9.39
CA VAL A 4 -6.93 -4.36 8.25
C VAL A 4 -7.05 -3.06 7.45
N PHE A 5 -5.95 -2.34 7.29
CA PHE A 5 -5.92 -1.08 6.55
C PHE A 5 -5.19 -1.23 5.22
N ASP A 6 -5.76 -0.71 4.15
CA ASP A 6 -4.96 -0.38 2.99
C ASP A 6 -3.91 0.67 3.33
N PHE A 7 -2.84 0.72 2.55
CA PHE A 7 -1.73 1.62 2.78
C PHE A 7 -1.79 2.86 1.87
N GLY A 8 -1.86 2.66 0.55
CA GLY A 8 -1.91 3.73 -0.43
C GLY A 8 -3.17 4.57 -0.30
N ALA A 9 -3.08 5.89 -0.40
CA ALA A 9 -4.18 6.85 -0.25
C ALA A 9 -4.91 6.80 1.11
N VAL A 10 -5.00 5.65 1.78
CA VAL A 10 -5.58 5.51 3.12
C VAL A 10 -4.62 6.01 4.19
N LEU A 11 -3.44 5.42 4.29
CA LEU A 11 -2.43 5.80 5.28
C LEU A 11 -1.41 6.78 4.71
N VAL A 12 -0.82 6.51 3.55
CA VAL A 12 0.17 7.35 2.88
C VAL A 12 -0.49 8.18 1.78
N ASP A 13 -0.15 9.46 1.70
CA ASP A 13 -0.60 10.29 0.60
C ASP A 13 0.20 9.97 -0.67
N LEU A 14 -0.49 9.96 -1.80
CA LEU A 14 0.05 9.61 -3.12
C LEU A 14 0.02 10.82 -4.05
N GLU A 15 1.06 10.99 -4.88
CA GLU A 15 1.07 12.01 -5.94
C GLU A 15 1.60 11.41 -7.25
N LYS A 16 0.66 10.96 -8.06
CA LYS A 16 0.92 10.32 -9.35
C LYS A 16 1.69 11.23 -10.30
N SER A 17 1.38 12.53 -10.31
CA SER A 17 2.02 13.52 -11.20
C SER A 17 3.51 13.68 -10.92
N ASP A 18 3.94 13.53 -9.68
CA ASP A 18 5.35 13.64 -9.29
C ASP A 18 6.17 12.47 -9.84
N ALA A 19 5.64 11.25 -9.77
CA ALA A 19 6.28 10.08 -10.38
C ALA A 19 6.34 10.22 -11.90
N ILE A 20 5.24 10.62 -12.55
CA ILE A 20 5.23 10.85 -13.99
C ILE A 20 6.28 11.88 -14.37
N ALA A 21 6.33 13.02 -13.70
CA ALA A 21 7.33 14.06 -13.98
C ALA A 21 8.77 13.60 -13.73
N ALA A 22 8.98 12.73 -12.73
CA ALA A 22 10.30 12.16 -12.45
C ALA A 22 10.75 11.22 -13.56
N PHE A 23 9.87 10.34 -14.04
CA PHE A 23 10.18 9.43 -15.14
C PHE A 23 10.29 10.16 -16.49
N ASP A 24 9.48 11.20 -16.75
CA ASP A 24 9.63 12.05 -17.95
C ASP A 24 11.05 12.63 -18.05
N ARG A 25 11.66 13.04 -16.93
CA ARG A 25 13.08 13.53 -16.92
C ARG A 25 14.09 12.43 -17.26
N LEU A 26 13.74 11.17 -17.06
CA LEU A 26 14.56 10.02 -17.46
C LEU A 26 14.27 9.55 -18.89
N GLY A 27 13.34 10.22 -19.59
CA GLY A 27 12.91 9.83 -20.94
C GLY A 27 11.96 8.63 -20.96
N VAL A 28 11.27 8.35 -19.85
CA VAL A 28 10.34 7.22 -19.71
C VAL A 28 8.91 7.73 -19.55
N ASP A 29 8.03 7.41 -20.49
CA ASP A 29 6.59 7.64 -20.31
C ASP A 29 5.96 6.47 -19.56
N ILE A 30 5.63 6.69 -18.27
CA ILE A 30 4.98 5.68 -17.44
C ILE A 30 3.45 5.76 -17.45
N ARG A 31 2.84 6.78 -18.09
CA ARG A 31 1.37 6.98 -18.10
C ARG A 31 0.58 5.75 -18.53
N PRO A 32 1.03 4.95 -19.53
CA PRO A 32 0.33 3.75 -19.95
C PRO A 32 0.28 2.65 -18.86
N TYR A 33 1.15 2.74 -17.86
CA TYR A 33 1.30 1.71 -16.82
C TYR A 33 0.67 2.11 -15.48
N ILE A 34 0.42 3.42 -15.25
CA ILE A 34 -0.05 3.91 -13.95
C ILE A 34 -1.55 4.07 -13.94
N GLY A 35 -2.24 3.10 -13.34
CA GLY A 35 -3.67 3.12 -13.10
C GLY A 35 -4.09 3.94 -11.88
N THR A 36 -5.39 3.95 -11.58
CA THR A 36 -5.92 4.61 -10.38
C THR A 36 -5.70 3.75 -9.14
N PHE A 37 -6.04 2.46 -9.21
CA PHE A 37 -5.95 1.52 -8.10
C PHE A 37 -5.04 0.33 -8.37
N ARG A 38 -4.59 0.16 -9.61
CA ARG A 38 -3.68 -0.92 -10.03
C ARG A 38 -2.73 -0.40 -11.08
N GLN A 39 -1.53 -0.93 -11.05
CA GLN A 39 -0.53 -0.64 -12.07
C GLN A 39 -0.63 -1.65 -13.23
N GLY A 40 0.00 -1.33 -14.36
CA GLY A 40 0.09 -2.18 -15.54
C GLY A 40 1.53 -2.54 -15.91
N GLY A 41 1.69 -3.47 -16.85
CA GLY A 41 3.00 -3.83 -17.39
C GLY A 41 4.01 -4.25 -16.31
N VAL A 42 5.25 -3.77 -16.45
CA VAL A 42 6.36 -4.10 -15.56
C VAL A 42 6.12 -3.66 -14.10
N PHE A 43 5.37 -2.58 -13.87
CA PHE A 43 5.01 -2.13 -12.54
C PHE A 43 4.05 -3.09 -11.85
N ALA A 44 3.08 -3.65 -12.60
CA ALA A 44 2.20 -4.69 -12.07
C ALA A 44 2.95 -5.97 -11.69
N LEU A 45 3.92 -6.38 -12.52
CA LEU A 45 4.77 -7.53 -12.23
C LEU A 45 5.58 -7.33 -10.95
N LEU A 46 6.12 -6.11 -10.74
CA LEU A 46 6.85 -5.77 -9.53
C LEU A 46 5.94 -5.77 -8.29
N GLU A 47 4.72 -5.24 -8.41
CA GLU A 47 3.73 -5.23 -7.31
C GLU A 47 3.17 -6.62 -6.97
N ASN A 48 3.18 -7.55 -7.92
CA ASN A 48 2.80 -8.93 -7.68
C ASN A 48 3.98 -9.82 -7.25
N GLY A 49 5.21 -9.31 -7.28
CA GLY A 49 6.41 -10.08 -6.99
C GLY A 49 6.81 -11.07 -8.10
N ASP A 50 6.27 -10.90 -9.31
CA ASP A 50 6.50 -11.78 -10.45
C ASP A 50 7.79 -11.42 -11.23
N ILE A 51 8.42 -10.31 -10.88
CA ILE A 51 9.70 -9.87 -11.45
C ILE A 51 10.64 -9.45 -10.33
N SER A 52 11.92 -9.75 -10.48
CA SER A 52 12.93 -9.28 -9.53
C SER A 52 13.17 -7.78 -9.67
N LEU A 53 13.69 -7.15 -8.60
CA LEU A 53 14.04 -5.73 -8.65
C LEU A 53 15.11 -5.44 -9.71
N SER A 54 16.06 -6.36 -9.93
CA SER A 54 17.07 -6.24 -10.99
C SER A 54 16.42 -6.24 -12.38
N ASP A 55 15.52 -7.19 -12.63
CA ASP A 55 14.86 -7.30 -13.91
C ASP A 55 13.93 -6.08 -14.16
N PHE A 56 13.28 -5.57 -13.11
CA PHE A 56 12.51 -4.33 -13.19
C PHE A 56 13.38 -3.16 -13.68
N TYR A 57 14.58 -2.97 -13.09
CA TYR A 57 15.50 -1.91 -13.54
C TYR A 57 15.96 -2.11 -14.98
N ASP A 58 16.20 -3.35 -15.39
CA ASP A 58 16.60 -3.67 -16.76
C ASP A 58 15.48 -3.40 -17.76
N GLU A 59 14.24 -3.74 -17.43
CA GLU A 59 13.06 -3.38 -18.24
C GLU A 59 12.87 -1.86 -18.34
N MET A 60 13.09 -1.11 -17.27
CA MET A 60 13.01 0.35 -17.29
C MET A 60 14.07 0.97 -18.23
N ARG A 61 15.31 0.43 -18.24
CA ARG A 61 16.35 0.83 -19.20
C ARG A 61 15.95 0.56 -20.65
N LYS A 62 15.31 -0.58 -20.90
CA LYS A 62 14.80 -0.92 -22.24
C LYS A 62 13.68 0.04 -22.68
N ILE A 63 12.71 0.29 -21.80
CA ILE A 63 11.62 1.26 -22.08
C ILE A 63 12.17 2.65 -22.35
N ALA A 64 13.15 3.09 -21.58
CA ALA A 64 13.83 4.37 -21.77
C ALA A 64 14.72 4.41 -23.02
N ASN A 65 15.02 3.26 -23.63
CA ASN A 65 16.08 3.11 -24.65
C ASN A 65 17.40 3.75 -24.19
N ASN A 66 17.71 3.62 -22.89
CA ASN A 66 18.90 4.21 -22.27
C ASN A 66 19.53 3.22 -21.29
N PRO A 67 20.55 2.45 -21.72
CA PRO A 67 21.22 1.47 -20.87
C PRO A 67 22.09 2.09 -19.75
N ALA A 68 22.32 3.41 -19.80
CA ALA A 68 23.14 4.12 -18.81
C ALA A 68 22.35 4.56 -17.57
N LEU A 69 21.02 4.45 -17.57
CA LEU A 69 20.22 4.76 -16.39
C LEU A 69 20.64 3.88 -15.21
N THR A 70 20.92 4.53 -14.11
CA THR A 70 21.27 3.85 -12.86
C THR A 70 20.03 3.32 -12.13
N ASN A 71 20.20 2.32 -11.29
CA ASN A 71 19.14 1.83 -10.42
C ASN A 71 18.62 2.93 -9.49
N ASP A 72 19.51 3.80 -9.01
CA ASP A 72 19.15 4.91 -8.11
C ASP A 72 18.27 5.96 -8.79
N GLU A 73 18.53 6.28 -10.06
CA GLU A 73 17.68 7.21 -10.82
C GLU A 73 16.28 6.65 -11.00
N ILE A 74 16.17 5.38 -11.40
CA ILE A 74 14.88 4.71 -11.59
C ILE A 74 14.14 4.58 -10.25
N ARG A 75 14.84 4.14 -9.19
CA ARG A 75 14.29 4.02 -7.84
C ARG A 75 13.74 5.38 -7.35
N THR A 76 14.56 6.43 -7.43
CA THR A 76 14.19 7.77 -6.98
C THR A 76 12.98 8.32 -7.76
N ALA A 77 12.90 8.04 -9.06
CA ALA A 77 11.76 8.43 -9.88
C ALA A 77 10.48 7.71 -9.43
N TRP A 78 10.56 6.43 -9.06
CA TRP A 78 9.40 5.68 -8.58
C TRP A 78 9.01 6.06 -7.14
N GLU A 79 9.99 6.31 -6.25
CA GLU A 79 9.77 6.82 -4.90
C GLU A 79 9.01 8.16 -4.87
N ALA A 80 9.06 8.96 -5.93
CA ALA A 80 8.32 10.22 -6.01
C ALA A 80 6.78 10.05 -5.97
N TYR A 81 6.28 8.84 -6.18
CA TYR A 81 4.86 8.50 -6.11
C TYR A 81 4.30 8.62 -4.68
N LEU A 82 5.06 8.18 -3.66
CA LEU A 82 4.67 8.28 -2.26
C LEU A 82 5.09 9.63 -1.67
N LYS A 83 4.20 10.25 -0.87
CA LYS A 83 4.50 11.56 -0.27
C LYS A 83 4.87 11.43 1.20
N SER A 84 3.88 11.27 2.04
CA SER A 84 4.07 11.19 3.50
C SER A 84 2.88 10.50 4.16
N ILE A 85 3.09 10.06 5.40
CA ILE A 85 1.98 9.69 6.29
C ILE A 85 1.76 10.87 7.24
N PRO A 86 0.61 11.58 7.18
CA PRO A 86 0.29 12.63 8.13
C PRO A 86 0.36 12.14 9.58
N ALA A 87 0.97 12.94 10.46
CA ALA A 87 1.19 12.58 11.86
C ALA A 87 -0.08 12.17 12.61
N GLU A 88 -1.21 12.75 12.26
CA GLU A 88 -2.52 12.43 12.84
C GLU A 88 -2.94 10.98 12.58
N ARG A 89 -2.62 10.43 11.39
CA ARG A 89 -2.91 9.03 11.05
C ARG A 89 -2.04 8.10 11.90
N LEU A 90 -0.76 8.39 12.04
CA LEU A 90 0.16 7.62 12.89
C LEU A 90 -0.24 7.67 14.36
N GLN A 91 -0.62 8.85 14.86
CA GLN A 91 -1.10 9.02 16.23
C GLN A 91 -2.36 8.20 16.51
N LEU A 92 -3.30 8.18 15.56
CA LEU A 92 -4.53 7.42 15.70
C LEU A 92 -4.26 5.92 15.63
N LEU A 93 -3.38 5.44 14.73
CA LEU A 93 -2.99 4.02 14.67
C LEU A 93 -2.42 3.53 16.00
N LEU A 94 -1.56 4.32 16.68
CA LEU A 94 -1.04 3.98 18.02
C LEU A 94 -2.15 3.86 19.06
N LYS A 95 -3.21 4.66 18.96
CA LYS A 95 -4.35 4.57 19.87
C LYS A 95 -5.23 3.35 19.53
N ILE A 96 -5.49 3.10 18.26
CA ILE A 96 -6.26 1.96 17.77
C ILE A 96 -5.62 0.65 18.26
N ARG A 97 -4.29 0.54 18.19
CA ARG A 97 -3.56 -0.65 18.65
C ARG A 97 -3.68 -0.94 20.14
N GLN A 98 -4.14 0.00 20.95
CA GLN A 98 -4.44 -0.25 22.37
C GLN A 98 -5.72 -1.09 22.57
N HIS A 99 -6.55 -1.22 21.52
CA HIS A 99 -7.87 -1.83 21.59
C HIS A 99 -8.06 -2.98 20.59
N TYR A 100 -7.29 -2.98 19.49
CA TYR A 100 -7.44 -3.90 18.37
C TYR A 100 -6.09 -4.41 17.89
N GLU A 101 -6.09 -5.61 17.31
CA GLU A 101 -5.00 -6.05 16.45
C GLU A 101 -5.12 -5.31 15.11
N VAL A 102 -4.02 -4.70 14.66
CA VAL A 102 -3.99 -3.83 13.46
C VAL A 102 -3.01 -4.37 12.44
N TYR A 103 -3.47 -4.50 11.20
CA TYR A 103 -2.70 -5.05 10.09
C TYR A 103 -2.73 -4.10 8.89
N ALA A 104 -1.70 -4.15 8.06
CA ALA A 104 -1.69 -3.50 6.75
C ALA A 104 -1.87 -4.55 5.64
N LEU A 105 -2.72 -4.25 4.64
CA LEU A 105 -2.88 -5.03 3.42
C LEU A 105 -2.75 -4.11 2.21
N SER A 106 -1.63 -4.19 1.50
CA SER A 106 -1.30 -3.25 0.43
C SER A 106 -0.93 -3.92 -0.88
N ASN A 107 -1.51 -3.41 -1.98
CA ASN A 107 -0.94 -3.59 -3.31
C ASN A 107 0.26 -2.64 -3.43
N THR A 108 1.47 -3.18 -3.32
CA THR A 108 2.70 -2.40 -3.24
C THR A 108 3.88 -3.18 -3.80
N ASN A 109 5.06 -2.59 -3.77
CA ASN A 109 6.29 -3.19 -4.25
C ASN A 109 7.46 -2.90 -3.30
N VAL A 110 8.55 -3.61 -3.50
CA VAL A 110 9.74 -3.53 -2.63
C VAL A 110 10.34 -2.12 -2.57
N ILE A 111 10.27 -1.31 -3.65
CA ILE A 111 10.80 0.07 -3.66
C ILE A 111 9.98 0.95 -2.71
N HIS A 112 8.66 1.00 -2.90
CA HIS A 112 7.75 1.80 -2.09
C HIS A 112 7.71 1.35 -0.63
N TRP A 113 7.77 0.03 -0.39
CA TRP A 113 7.77 -0.47 0.98
C TRP A 113 9.06 -0.14 1.71
N THR A 114 10.22 -0.30 1.05
CA THR A 114 11.52 0.09 1.62
C THR A 114 11.58 1.60 1.91
N GLN A 115 11.06 2.44 1.01
CA GLN A 115 10.91 3.87 1.24
C GLN A 115 10.06 4.14 2.47
N SER A 116 8.93 3.46 2.60
CA SER A 116 8.00 3.66 3.72
C SER A 116 8.63 3.33 5.08
N LEU A 117 9.40 2.25 5.14
CA LEU A 117 10.15 1.87 6.35
C LEU A 117 11.20 2.92 6.71
N ARG A 118 11.91 3.45 5.71
CA ARG A 118 13.00 4.42 5.88
C ARG A 118 12.47 5.81 6.28
N ASP A 119 11.41 6.28 5.61
CA ASP A 119 11.04 7.70 5.63
C ASP A 119 9.78 7.99 6.46
N PHE A 120 8.83 7.04 6.58
CA PHE A 120 7.52 7.33 7.16
C PHE A 120 7.31 6.69 8.53
N PHE A 121 7.71 5.44 8.71
CA PHE A 121 7.49 4.74 9.99
C PHE A 121 8.54 5.03 11.06
N THR A 122 9.50 5.91 10.78
CA THR A 122 10.50 6.40 11.75
C THR A 122 10.01 7.59 12.58
N TRP A 123 8.74 7.97 12.43
CA TRP A 123 8.15 9.12 13.13
C TRP A 123 8.30 9.00 14.66
N LYS A 124 8.87 10.02 15.29
CA LYS A 124 9.15 10.09 16.73
C LYS A 124 9.91 8.88 17.31
N GLY A 125 10.74 8.25 16.51
CA GLY A 125 11.54 7.08 16.93
C GLY A 125 10.78 5.76 16.94
N HIS A 126 9.56 5.72 16.41
CA HIS A 126 8.81 4.50 16.20
C HIS A 126 9.36 3.69 15.04
N THR A 127 8.88 2.47 14.92
CA THR A 127 9.09 1.55 13.80
C THR A 127 7.74 1.07 13.28
N VAL A 128 7.71 0.43 12.13
CA VAL A 128 6.47 -0.12 11.57
C VAL A 128 5.75 -1.08 12.54
N ASN A 129 6.51 -1.81 13.37
CA ASN A 129 5.98 -2.74 14.37
C ASN A 129 5.23 -2.05 15.52
N ASP A 130 5.43 -0.75 15.72
CA ASP A 130 4.65 0.02 16.69
C ASP A 130 3.24 0.32 16.18
N PHE A 131 3.05 0.32 14.85
CA PHE A 131 1.78 0.65 14.20
C PHE A 131 0.97 -0.57 13.78
N PHE A 132 1.64 -1.71 13.50
CA PHE A 132 0.99 -2.93 12.99
C PHE A 132 1.45 -4.17 13.73
N ASP A 133 0.53 -5.12 13.89
CA ASP A 133 0.79 -6.47 14.39
C ASP A 133 1.26 -7.42 13.27
N GLY A 134 0.97 -7.07 12.01
CA GLY A 134 1.45 -7.79 10.84
C GLY A 134 1.20 -7.03 9.54
N LEU A 135 1.90 -7.45 8.50
CA LEU A 135 1.94 -6.80 7.20
C LEU A 135 1.64 -7.83 6.11
N PHE A 136 0.76 -7.47 5.19
CA PHE A 136 0.38 -8.27 4.03
C PHE A 136 0.67 -7.47 2.77
N LEU A 137 1.78 -7.78 2.12
CA LEU A 137 2.28 -7.02 0.99
C LEU A 137 2.13 -7.86 -0.29
N SER A 138 1.51 -7.31 -1.32
CA SER A 138 1.16 -8.05 -2.53
C SER A 138 2.35 -8.75 -3.17
N TYR A 139 3.52 -8.09 -3.22
CA TYR A 139 4.73 -8.65 -3.81
C TYR A 139 5.33 -9.83 -3.03
N GLU A 140 5.01 -9.96 -1.72
CA GLU A 140 5.40 -11.11 -0.89
C GLU A 140 4.35 -12.22 -0.95
N LEU A 141 3.08 -11.83 -1.11
CA LEU A 141 1.96 -12.76 -1.17
C LEU A 141 1.73 -13.33 -2.58
N HIS A 142 2.33 -12.74 -3.62
CA HIS A 142 2.04 -13.07 -5.02
C HIS A 142 0.52 -13.08 -5.31
N ALA A 143 -0.16 -12.06 -4.80
CA ALA A 143 -1.59 -11.83 -4.96
C ALA A 143 -1.93 -10.37 -4.71
N GLN A 144 -2.90 -9.82 -5.42
CA GLN A 144 -3.30 -8.41 -5.35
C GLN A 144 -4.81 -8.28 -5.12
N LYS A 145 -5.22 -7.27 -4.34
CA LYS A 145 -6.61 -6.83 -4.31
C LYS A 145 -7.04 -6.38 -5.72
N PRO A 146 -8.26 -6.69 -6.19
CA PRO A 146 -9.37 -7.34 -5.51
C PRO A 146 -9.43 -8.87 -5.72
N ASP A 147 -8.35 -9.57 -6.08
CA ASP A 147 -8.39 -11.02 -6.29
C ASP A 147 -8.77 -11.72 -4.96
N PRO A 148 -9.75 -12.64 -4.95
CA PRO A 148 -10.12 -13.40 -3.75
C PRO A 148 -8.95 -14.16 -3.10
N ALA A 149 -7.93 -14.52 -3.88
CA ALA A 149 -6.77 -15.22 -3.36
C ALA A 149 -6.01 -14.44 -2.28
N ILE A 150 -5.98 -13.08 -2.36
CA ILE A 150 -5.31 -12.29 -1.33
C ILE A 150 -6.09 -12.30 -0.02
N PHE A 151 -7.42 -12.20 -0.08
CA PHE A 151 -8.28 -12.26 1.11
C PHE A 151 -8.21 -13.62 1.79
N GLN A 152 -8.15 -14.71 1.00
CA GLN A 152 -7.94 -16.06 1.52
C GLN A 152 -6.61 -16.17 2.27
N LYS A 153 -5.49 -15.75 1.62
CA LYS A 153 -4.15 -15.80 2.23
C LYS A 153 -4.09 -15.02 3.55
N VAL A 154 -4.69 -13.84 3.59
CA VAL A 154 -4.72 -13.00 4.81
C VAL A 154 -5.57 -13.65 5.89
N THR A 155 -6.77 -14.15 5.56
CA THR A 155 -7.66 -14.82 6.51
C THR A 155 -6.98 -16.04 7.13
N ASP A 156 -6.31 -16.87 6.31
CA ASP A 156 -5.57 -18.03 6.79
C ASP A 156 -4.44 -17.63 7.74
N ALA A 157 -3.69 -16.58 7.40
CA ALA A 157 -2.60 -16.08 8.24
C ALA A 157 -3.09 -15.46 9.56
N LEU A 158 -4.28 -14.86 9.55
CA LEU A 158 -4.89 -14.28 10.75
C LEU A 158 -5.56 -15.31 11.66
N HIS A 159 -5.77 -16.54 11.19
CA HIS A 159 -6.42 -17.64 11.95
C HIS A 159 -7.74 -17.23 12.60
N CYS A 160 -8.61 -16.51 11.87
CA CYS A 160 -9.91 -16.03 12.35
C CYS A 160 -11.00 -16.25 11.29
N ALA A 161 -12.25 -16.08 11.68
CA ALA A 161 -13.35 -16.09 10.71
C ALA A 161 -13.32 -14.80 9.87
N PRO A 162 -13.69 -14.86 8.57
CA PRO A 162 -13.77 -13.68 7.72
C PRO A 162 -14.58 -12.53 8.36
N SER A 163 -15.70 -12.82 9.01
CA SER A 163 -16.56 -11.83 9.67
C SER A 163 -15.93 -11.14 10.89
N GLU A 164 -14.77 -11.60 11.38
CA GLU A 164 -14.02 -10.96 12.46
C GLU A 164 -13.04 -9.90 11.96
N ILE A 165 -12.94 -9.72 10.63
CA ILE A 165 -12.05 -8.77 9.97
C ILE A 165 -12.86 -7.54 9.56
N GLN A 166 -12.36 -6.36 9.92
CA GLN A 166 -12.84 -5.07 9.45
C GLN A 166 -11.77 -4.46 8.55
N PHE A 167 -12.07 -4.26 7.29
CA PHE A 167 -11.19 -3.73 6.26
C PHE A 167 -11.48 -2.27 5.96
N PHE A 168 -10.43 -1.48 5.71
CA PHE A 168 -10.48 -0.07 5.33
C PHE A 168 -9.68 0.13 4.07
N ASP A 169 -10.33 0.48 2.95
CA ASP A 169 -9.70 0.65 1.64
C ASP A 169 -10.35 1.82 0.89
N ASP A 170 -9.61 2.55 0.07
CA ASP A 170 -10.14 3.69 -0.70
C ASP A 170 -10.80 3.26 -2.02
N SER A 171 -10.68 2.00 -2.41
CA SER A 171 -11.28 1.42 -3.62
C SER A 171 -12.58 0.70 -3.30
N GLU A 172 -13.70 1.16 -3.88
CA GLU A 172 -14.99 0.46 -3.81
C GLU A 172 -14.88 -0.99 -4.29
N THR A 173 -14.14 -1.24 -5.38
CA THR A 173 -13.92 -2.58 -5.92
C THR A 173 -13.22 -3.51 -4.93
N ASN A 174 -12.25 -3.00 -4.17
CA ASN A 174 -11.58 -3.79 -3.13
C ASN A 174 -12.51 -4.07 -1.95
N CYS A 175 -13.31 -3.07 -1.53
CA CYS A 175 -14.31 -3.25 -0.48
C CYS A 175 -15.36 -4.29 -0.87
N GLU A 176 -15.94 -4.20 -2.07
CA GLU A 176 -16.91 -5.15 -2.60
C GLU A 176 -16.35 -6.58 -2.67
N ALA A 177 -15.08 -6.73 -3.10
CA ALA A 177 -14.42 -8.04 -3.16
C ALA A 177 -14.17 -8.62 -1.76
N ALA A 178 -13.79 -7.78 -0.78
CA ALA A 178 -13.63 -8.18 0.60
C ALA A 178 -14.96 -8.63 1.22
N GLU A 179 -16.06 -7.88 0.98
CA GLU A 179 -17.41 -8.25 1.43
C GLU A 179 -17.91 -9.53 0.78
N ALA A 180 -17.69 -9.70 -0.53
CA ALA A 180 -18.02 -10.94 -1.23
C ALA A 180 -17.26 -12.15 -0.70
N PHE A 181 -16.05 -11.93 -0.14
CA PHE A 181 -15.25 -12.95 0.55
C PHE A 181 -15.74 -13.21 1.99
N GLY A 182 -16.54 -12.32 2.56
CA GLY A 182 -17.12 -12.45 3.90
C GLY A 182 -16.46 -11.57 4.97
N TRP A 183 -15.57 -10.64 4.60
CA TRP A 183 -15.06 -9.61 5.50
C TRP A 183 -16.10 -8.49 5.69
N ASN A 184 -15.94 -7.69 6.73
CA ASN A 184 -16.60 -6.38 6.78
C ASN A 184 -15.69 -5.35 6.12
N ALA A 185 -16.23 -4.45 5.30
CA ALA A 185 -15.44 -3.41 4.66
C ALA A 185 -16.05 -2.02 4.89
N LEU A 186 -15.19 -1.02 5.01
CA LEU A 186 -15.55 0.39 5.07
C LEU A 186 -14.71 1.15 4.04
N LEU A 187 -15.40 1.86 3.17
CA LEU A 187 -14.74 2.74 2.22
C LEU A 187 -14.01 3.86 2.96
N ALA A 188 -12.71 3.93 2.78
CA ALA A 188 -11.78 4.86 3.43
C ALA A 188 -11.16 5.84 2.42
N PRO A 189 -11.93 6.81 1.87
CA PRO A 189 -11.45 7.69 0.83
C PRO A 189 -10.18 8.43 1.24
N ALA A 190 -9.33 8.73 0.25
CA ALA A 190 -8.08 9.46 0.41
C ALA A 190 -8.21 10.74 1.26
N GLY A 191 -7.08 11.21 1.80
CA GLY A 191 -7.03 12.42 2.62
C GLY A 191 -7.47 12.21 4.08
N GLY A 192 -7.35 11.00 4.61
CA GLY A 192 -7.59 10.71 6.03
C GLY A 192 -9.06 10.71 6.43
N LYS A 193 -10.00 10.61 5.48
CA LYS A 193 -11.45 10.62 5.78
C LYS A 193 -11.90 9.43 6.63
N TRP A 194 -11.11 8.36 6.72
CA TRP A 194 -11.36 7.21 7.59
C TRP A 194 -11.17 7.52 9.09
N LEU A 195 -10.44 8.58 9.44
CA LEU A 195 -10.24 9.00 10.84
C LEU A 195 -11.58 9.17 11.57
N LYS A 196 -12.63 9.61 10.87
CA LYS A 196 -13.98 9.78 11.42
C LYS A 196 -14.63 8.51 11.95
N TYR A 197 -14.16 7.35 11.51
CA TYR A 197 -14.69 6.06 11.98
C TYR A 197 -14.25 5.72 13.41
N PHE A 198 -13.27 6.45 13.93
CA PHE A 198 -12.75 6.25 15.27
C PHE A 198 -13.04 7.44 16.20
N ASP A 199 -13.14 7.17 17.47
CA ASP A 199 -13.16 8.21 18.50
C ASP A 199 -11.74 8.69 18.84
N ASP A 200 -11.62 9.69 19.72
CA ASP A 200 -10.34 10.28 20.14
C ASP A 200 -9.44 9.31 20.91
N ASN A 201 -9.98 8.19 21.37
CA ASN A 201 -9.25 7.14 22.07
C ASN A 201 -8.85 5.97 21.13
N GLY A 202 -9.24 6.01 19.84
CA GLY A 202 -8.95 4.96 18.87
C GLY A 202 -9.95 3.81 18.88
N ARG A 203 -11.16 3.99 19.43
CA ARG A 203 -12.23 2.99 19.36
C ARG A 203 -13.11 3.25 18.14
N LEU A 204 -13.47 2.17 17.48
CA LEU A 204 -14.41 2.24 16.35
C LEU A 204 -15.75 2.78 16.85
N ARG A 205 -16.32 3.75 16.13
CA ARG A 205 -17.65 4.29 16.41
C ARG A 205 -18.73 3.33 15.94
N ASP A 206 -19.83 3.27 16.67
CA ASP A 206 -21.02 2.50 16.29
C ASP A 206 -21.69 3.04 15.02
#